data_186868b0cf2504098bc77933aad38454
#
_entry.id   186868b0cf2504098bc77933aad38454
#
_cell.length_a   1.000
_cell.length_b   1.000
_cell.length_c   1.000
_cell.angle_alpha   90.00
_cell.angle_beta   90.00
_cell.angle_gamma   90.00
#
_symmetry.space_group_name_H-M   'P 1'
#
loop_
_entity.id
_entity.type
_entity.pdbx_description
1 polymer ?
#
loop_
_entity_poly.entity_id
_entity_poly.type
_entity_poly.pdbx_seq_one_letter_code
_entity_poly.pdbx_strand_id
1 'polypeptide(L)'
;MFWVVIPAYNTEDYIRETIDSVIGQTIGFEEHIMLYLIDDGSTDGTFNCLREYKNKYPDNVVIKHFENNHGVSAARNTAISEIRQKKDATVLFLDSDDLLKEDAIWQAAQFFEKEPEVNIASLKILYFDAKEGEHRLNWKFEKCQVVDIKENYNYPQFYIGGVFLRRSALQAIEFDERMNFWEDALAINRCILGEGRYGLIRDGIYYYRKRPDESSLVDRAWTDKERYTTFLDRGYRALMSYSRRKYHRVIPYVQFLVAYHLRLFLWKSKGELISELLTEDEMKKFRKNLKKVLRPIKPKIISEIPTSVPVLEMIMSIKQGKKVRARRTYTENDCIFSFRGTELARMSERKVRIYGTLSEREGFEGMWHGIFATPVFQMAEADYIFMEHEGTRMIPERYPCRRKLYILGEKVRNYRFAAFAFWKPDDWDEFQFGIHTNGIDIMLNHVVFEDGKWNWEGEKEKNSEF
;
A
#
# COMPACT_ATOMS: atom_id res chain seq x y z
N MET A 1 -13.71 -22.38 -19.94
CA MET A 1 -14.88 -21.82 -19.19
C MET A 1 -14.36 -20.99 -18.04
N PHE A 2 -14.74 -19.71 -17.96
CA PHE A 2 -14.41 -18.80 -16.85
C PHE A 2 -15.50 -18.88 -15.78
N TRP A 3 -15.08 -19.04 -14.54
CA TRP A 3 -15.95 -19.05 -13.37
C TRP A 3 -15.68 -17.76 -12.57
N VAL A 4 -16.65 -16.86 -12.50
CA VAL A 4 -16.56 -15.65 -11.68
C VAL A 4 -17.24 -15.91 -10.35
N VAL A 5 -16.46 -15.90 -9.28
CA VAL A 5 -16.92 -16.17 -7.91
C VAL A 5 -17.15 -14.84 -7.21
N ILE A 6 -18.39 -14.59 -6.79
CA ILE A 6 -18.81 -13.37 -6.13
C ILE A 6 -19.39 -13.72 -4.75
N PRO A 7 -18.61 -13.59 -3.67
CA PRO A 7 -19.14 -13.66 -2.31
C PRO A 7 -19.85 -12.34 -1.98
N ALA A 8 -21.08 -12.41 -1.48
CA ALA A 8 -21.91 -11.25 -1.16
C ALA A 8 -22.44 -11.32 0.28
N TYR A 9 -22.34 -10.19 0.99
CA TYR A 9 -22.93 -10.01 2.31
C TYR A 9 -23.35 -8.57 2.50
N ASN A 10 -24.68 -8.32 2.56
CA ASN A 10 -25.26 -6.99 2.72
C ASN A 10 -24.71 -5.97 1.69
N THR A 11 -24.89 -6.28 0.41
CA THR A 11 -24.40 -5.48 -0.74
C THR A 11 -25.53 -5.16 -1.74
N GLU A 12 -26.77 -5.07 -1.28
CA GLU A 12 -27.95 -4.80 -2.11
C GLU A 12 -27.75 -3.60 -3.05
N ASP A 13 -27.11 -2.55 -2.55
CA ASP A 13 -26.87 -1.30 -3.30
C ASP A 13 -25.87 -1.45 -4.45
N TYR A 14 -25.00 -2.47 -4.43
CA TYR A 14 -23.86 -2.61 -5.35
C TYR A 14 -23.92 -3.86 -6.22
N ILE A 15 -24.50 -4.95 -5.71
CA ILE A 15 -24.37 -6.29 -6.30
C ILE A 15 -24.89 -6.37 -7.73
N ARG A 16 -25.92 -5.56 -8.09
CA ARG A 16 -26.46 -5.54 -9.45
C ARG A 16 -25.43 -5.02 -10.43
N GLU A 17 -24.80 -3.88 -10.12
CA GLU A 17 -23.76 -3.29 -10.97
C GLU A 17 -22.57 -4.26 -11.15
N THR A 18 -22.19 -4.93 -10.06
CA THR A 18 -21.13 -5.96 -10.09
C THR A 18 -21.47 -7.10 -11.05
N ILE A 19 -22.66 -7.70 -10.93
CA ILE A 19 -23.10 -8.81 -11.78
C ILE A 19 -23.24 -8.34 -13.24
N ASP A 20 -23.81 -7.16 -13.48
CA ASP A 20 -23.99 -6.61 -14.82
C ASP A 20 -22.64 -6.36 -15.52
N SER A 21 -21.58 -5.99 -14.77
CA SER A 21 -20.23 -5.87 -15.31
C SER A 21 -19.65 -7.19 -15.82
N VAL A 22 -20.11 -8.33 -15.29
CA VAL A 22 -19.72 -9.66 -15.74
C VAL A 22 -20.58 -10.12 -16.92
N ILE A 23 -21.87 -9.83 -16.90
CA ILE A 23 -22.80 -10.16 -18.00
C ILE A 23 -22.42 -9.39 -19.26
N GLY A 24 -21.97 -8.13 -19.11
CA GLY A 24 -21.54 -7.26 -20.22
C GLY A 24 -20.14 -7.58 -20.80
N GLN A 25 -19.51 -8.69 -20.41
CA GLN A 25 -18.17 -9.02 -20.93
C GLN A 25 -18.17 -9.34 -22.41
N THR A 26 -17.25 -8.73 -23.16
CA THR A 26 -17.12 -8.84 -24.62
C THR A 26 -16.80 -10.25 -25.13
N ILE A 27 -16.31 -11.13 -24.27
CA ILE A 27 -16.05 -12.53 -24.62
C ILE A 27 -17.34 -13.35 -24.88
N GLY A 28 -18.49 -12.86 -24.41
CA GLY A 28 -19.77 -13.55 -24.46
C GLY A 28 -20.09 -14.29 -23.15
N PHE A 29 -21.12 -13.80 -22.45
CA PHE A 29 -21.49 -14.32 -21.14
C PHE A 29 -22.00 -15.77 -21.21
N GLU A 30 -22.99 -16.02 -22.07
CA GLU A 30 -23.69 -17.30 -22.08
C GLU A 30 -22.79 -18.46 -22.54
N GLU A 31 -21.82 -18.20 -23.44
CA GLU A 31 -20.94 -19.20 -23.99
C GLU A 31 -19.68 -19.48 -23.19
N HIS A 32 -19.18 -18.45 -22.45
CA HIS A 32 -17.83 -18.50 -21.90
C HIS A 32 -17.75 -18.28 -20.39
N ILE A 33 -18.85 -17.82 -19.73
CA ILE A 33 -18.81 -17.43 -18.33
C ILE A 33 -19.85 -18.18 -17.50
N MET A 34 -19.46 -18.63 -16.34
CA MET A 34 -20.30 -19.10 -15.25
C MET A 34 -20.17 -18.16 -14.06
N LEU A 35 -21.29 -17.67 -13.55
CA LEU A 35 -21.33 -16.93 -12.28
C LEU A 35 -21.60 -17.90 -11.13
N TYR A 36 -20.72 -17.85 -10.11
CA TYR A 36 -20.92 -18.53 -8.85
C TYR A 36 -21.15 -17.47 -7.75
N LEU A 37 -22.42 -17.26 -7.41
CA LEU A 37 -22.86 -16.25 -6.46
C LEU A 37 -23.05 -16.90 -5.09
N ILE A 38 -22.43 -16.35 -4.05
CA ILE A 38 -22.58 -16.85 -2.68
C ILE A 38 -23.17 -15.74 -1.83
N ASP A 39 -24.38 -15.96 -1.32
CA ASP A 39 -24.94 -15.12 -0.28
C ASP A 39 -24.50 -15.65 1.09
N ASP A 40 -23.70 -14.88 1.78
CA ASP A 40 -23.13 -15.24 3.09
C ASP A 40 -24.04 -14.79 4.24
N GLY A 41 -25.35 -15.14 4.16
CA GLY A 41 -26.33 -14.85 5.19
C GLY A 41 -26.75 -13.38 5.26
N SER A 42 -26.94 -12.73 4.12
CA SER A 42 -27.40 -11.32 4.05
C SER A 42 -28.75 -11.12 4.71
N THR A 43 -28.92 -9.96 5.34
CA THR A 43 -30.15 -9.53 6.02
C THR A 43 -30.90 -8.42 5.27
N ASP A 44 -30.32 -7.92 4.17
CA ASP A 44 -30.90 -6.95 3.24
C ASP A 44 -31.48 -7.64 1.98
N GLY A 45 -31.73 -6.88 0.92
CA GLY A 45 -32.25 -7.41 -0.35
C GLY A 45 -31.22 -8.14 -1.23
N THR A 46 -29.97 -8.31 -0.80
CA THR A 46 -28.89 -8.94 -1.60
C THR A 46 -29.33 -10.28 -2.18
N PHE A 47 -29.82 -11.21 -1.35
CA PHE A 47 -30.22 -12.55 -1.80
C PHE A 47 -31.34 -12.51 -2.86
N ASN A 48 -32.29 -11.60 -2.73
CA ASN A 48 -33.36 -11.44 -3.72
C ASN A 48 -32.79 -10.99 -5.08
N CYS A 49 -31.83 -10.05 -5.07
CA CYS A 49 -31.10 -9.64 -6.27
C CYS A 49 -30.43 -10.83 -6.96
N LEU A 50 -29.72 -11.68 -6.20
CA LEU A 50 -29.05 -12.87 -6.78
C LEU A 50 -30.07 -13.82 -7.44
N ARG A 51 -31.23 -14.06 -6.81
CA ARG A 51 -32.31 -14.93 -7.35
C ARG A 51 -32.85 -14.42 -8.67
N GLU A 52 -33.00 -13.12 -8.85
CA GLU A 52 -33.45 -12.54 -10.13
C GLU A 52 -32.49 -12.90 -11.27
N TYR A 53 -31.18 -12.81 -11.07
CA TYR A 53 -30.18 -13.19 -12.06
C TYR A 53 -30.18 -14.71 -12.32
N LYS A 54 -30.37 -15.54 -11.30
CA LYS A 54 -30.52 -16.99 -11.48
C LYS A 54 -31.74 -17.32 -12.34
N ASN A 55 -32.86 -16.63 -12.12
CA ASN A 55 -34.06 -16.85 -12.93
C ASN A 55 -33.87 -16.41 -14.39
N LYS A 56 -33.12 -15.33 -14.60
CA LYS A 56 -32.83 -14.79 -15.93
C LYS A 56 -31.84 -15.63 -16.72
N TYR A 57 -30.82 -16.18 -16.03
CA TYR A 57 -29.73 -16.96 -16.63
C TYR A 57 -29.56 -18.31 -15.90
N PRO A 58 -30.54 -19.21 -16.04
CA PRO A 58 -30.59 -20.46 -15.26
C PRO A 58 -29.39 -21.39 -15.51
N ASP A 59 -28.80 -21.35 -16.71
CA ASP A 59 -27.72 -22.22 -17.11
C ASP A 59 -26.32 -21.67 -16.71
N ASN A 60 -26.21 -20.34 -16.61
CA ASN A 60 -24.93 -19.66 -16.35
C ASN A 60 -24.73 -19.18 -14.90
N VAL A 61 -25.77 -19.18 -14.09
CA VAL A 61 -25.71 -18.69 -12.71
C VAL A 61 -25.91 -19.84 -11.73
N VAL A 62 -24.98 -20.02 -10.82
CA VAL A 62 -25.07 -20.89 -9.65
C VAL A 62 -25.21 -20.03 -8.41
N ILE A 63 -26.17 -20.33 -7.53
CA ILE A 63 -26.31 -19.64 -6.25
C ILE A 63 -26.05 -20.62 -5.10
N LYS A 64 -25.30 -20.15 -4.12
CA LYS A 64 -25.19 -20.74 -2.79
C LYS A 64 -25.69 -19.74 -1.75
N HIS A 65 -26.51 -20.19 -0.83
CA HIS A 65 -27.02 -19.37 0.26
C HIS A 65 -26.65 -19.99 1.61
N PHE A 66 -26.11 -19.19 2.51
CA PHE A 66 -25.88 -19.55 3.90
C PHE A 66 -26.93 -18.91 4.79
N GLU A 67 -27.41 -19.64 5.80
CA GLU A 67 -28.37 -19.09 6.76
C GLU A 67 -27.76 -18.01 7.66
N ASN A 68 -26.45 -18.07 7.90
CA ASN A 68 -25.69 -17.16 8.74
C ASN A 68 -24.39 -16.76 8.05
N ASN A 69 -23.82 -15.64 8.47
CA ASN A 69 -22.52 -15.17 7.98
C ASN A 69 -21.37 -16.08 8.48
N HIS A 70 -20.64 -16.67 7.56
CA HIS A 70 -19.46 -17.50 7.78
C HIS A 70 -18.14 -16.81 7.39
N GLY A 71 -18.23 -15.64 6.77
CA GLY A 71 -17.11 -14.84 6.30
C GLY A 71 -16.65 -15.17 4.88
N VAL A 72 -16.02 -14.19 4.25
CA VAL A 72 -15.60 -14.23 2.84
C VAL A 72 -14.71 -15.44 2.50
N SER A 73 -13.87 -15.89 3.44
CA SER A 73 -13.01 -17.08 3.26
C SER A 73 -13.81 -18.36 3.10
N ALA A 74 -14.84 -18.57 3.93
CA ALA A 74 -15.74 -19.74 3.85
C ALA A 74 -16.54 -19.75 2.56
N ALA A 75 -17.07 -18.59 2.16
CA ALA A 75 -17.77 -18.41 0.89
C ALA A 75 -16.86 -18.78 -0.30
N ARG A 76 -15.65 -18.22 -0.37
CA ARG A 76 -14.68 -18.52 -1.42
C ARG A 76 -14.29 -20.01 -1.44
N ASN A 77 -14.01 -20.62 -0.29
CA ASN A 77 -13.66 -22.04 -0.18
C ASN A 77 -14.81 -22.94 -0.65
N THR A 78 -16.06 -22.58 -0.35
CA THR A 78 -17.23 -23.34 -0.84
C THR A 78 -17.28 -23.37 -2.36
N ALA A 79 -17.16 -22.22 -3.03
CA ALA A 79 -17.11 -22.16 -4.49
C ALA A 79 -15.94 -22.97 -5.05
N ILE A 80 -14.74 -22.82 -4.49
CA ILE A 80 -13.55 -23.54 -4.93
C ILE A 80 -13.74 -25.05 -4.83
N SER A 81 -14.34 -25.56 -3.75
CA SER A 81 -14.54 -26.99 -3.55
C SER A 81 -15.37 -27.64 -4.67
N GLU A 82 -16.33 -26.91 -5.22
CA GLU A 82 -17.18 -27.36 -6.31
C GLU A 82 -16.54 -27.12 -7.70
N ILE A 83 -15.93 -25.95 -7.91
CA ILE A 83 -15.38 -25.56 -9.21
C ILE A 83 -14.10 -26.34 -9.57
N ARG A 84 -13.25 -26.67 -8.58
CA ARG A 84 -12.01 -27.41 -8.84
C ARG A 84 -12.22 -28.79 -9.46
N GLN A 85 -13.44 -29.33 -9.38
CA GLN A 85 -13.83 -30.61 -10.02
C GLN A 85 -14.19 -30.44 -11.53
N LYS A 86 -14.35 -29.18 -11.99
CA LYS A 86 -14.71 -28.90 -13.36
C LYS A 86 -13.48 -28.91 -14.24
N LYS A 87 -13.57 -29.63 -15.34
CA LYS A 87 -12.49 -29.70 -16.33
C LYS A 87 -12.26 -28.31 -16.95
N ASP A 88 -11.01 -27.92 -17.08
CA ASP A 88 -10.58 -26.68 -17.75
C ASP A 88 -11.19 -25.40 -17.16
N ALA A 89 -11.56 -25.42 -15.87
CA ALA A 89 -12.05 -24.22 -15.19
C ALA A 89 -10.92 -23.20 -14.96
N THR A 90 -11.23 -21.94 -15.25
CA THR A 90 -10.45 -20.77 -14.84
C THR A 90 -11.31 -19.95 -13.91
N VAL A 91 -10.85 -19.72 -12.68
CA VAL A 91 -11.61 -18.99 -11.65
C VAL A 91 -11.08 -17.57 -11.53
N LEU A 92 -11.99 -16.62 -11.46
CA LEU A 92 -11.77 -15.22 -11.09
C LEU A 92 -12.54 -14.92 -9.82
N PHE A 93 -11.94 -14.24 -8.86
CA PHE A 93 -12.63 -13.66 -7.71
C PHE A 93 -12.97 -12.20 -7.97
N LEU A 94 -14.24 -11.85 -7.73
CA LEU A 94 -14.77 -10.49 -7.84
C LEU A 94 -15.53 -10.17 -6.56
N ASP A 95 -15.17 -9.10 -5.87
CA ASP A 95 -15.87 -8.67 -4.67
C ASP A 95 -17.21 -8.03 -5.06
N SER A 96 -18.24 -8.15 -4.22
CA SER A 96 -19.65 -7.85 -4.55
C SER A 96 -20.00 -6.37 -4.71
N ASP A 97 -19.02 -5.49 -4.57
CA ASP A 97 -19.12 -4.05 -4.77
C ASP A 97 -18.12 -3.50 -5.82
N ASP A 98 -17.32 -4.39 -6.43
CA ASP A 98 -16.33 -4.06 -7.44
C ASP A 98 -16.82 -4.38 -8.87
N LEU A 99 -16.09 -3.91 -9.90
CA LEU A 99 -16.48 -4.09 -11.28
C LEU A 99 -15.33 -4.63 -12.14
N LEU A 100 -15.69 -5.22 -13.27
CA LEU A 100 -14.75 -5.56 -14.33
C LEU A 100 -14.91 -4.61 -15.52
N LYS A 101 -13.80 -4.22 -16.14
CA LYS A 101 -13.84 -3.60 -17.46
C LYS A 101 -14.49 -4.58 -18.46
N GLU A 102 -15.22 -4.09 -19.41
CA GLU A 102 -16.01 -4.89 -20.38
C GLU A 102 -15.22 -5.97 -21.14
N ASP A 103 -13.91 -5.80 -21.31
CA ASP A 103 -13.03 -6.74 -22.01
C ASP A 103 -12.08 -7.52 -21.08
N ALA A 104 -12.23 -7.40 -19.77
CA ALA A 104 -11.27 -7.93 -18.78
C ALA A 104 -11.08 -9.46 -18.89
N ILE A 105 -12.16 -10.21 -19.08
CA ILE A 105 -12.10 -11.68 -19.23
C ILE A 105 -11.54 -12.07 -20.61
N TRP A 106 -11.87 -11.30 -21.66
CA TRP A 106 -11.27 -11.50 -22.98
C TRP A 106 -9.75 -11.28 -22.95
N GLN A 107 -9.27 -10.22 -22.30
CA GLN A 107 -7.84 -9.97 -22.11
C GLN A 107 -7.16 -11.13 -21.35
N ALA A 108 -7.84 -11.71 -20.37
CA ALA A 108 -7.33 -12.87 -19.65
C ALA A 108 -7.24 -14.12 -20.55
N ALA A 109 -8.25 -14.34 -21.42
CA ALA A 109 -8.22 -15.44 -22.38
C ALA A 109 -7.03 -15.31 -23.34
N GLN A 110 -6.84 -14.11 -23.92
CA GLN A 110 -5.70 -13.81 -24.80
C GLN A 110 -4.35 -13.98 -24.08
N PHE A 111 -4.26 -13.55 -22.82
CA PHE A 111 -3.05 -13.74 -22.02
C PHE A 111 -2.72 -15.23 -21.85
N PHE A 112 -3.69 -16.04 -21.45
CA PHE A 112 -3.48 -17.48 -21.22
C PHE A 112 -3.24 -18.30 -22.50
N GLU A 113 -3.65 -17.80 -23.64
CA GLU A 113 -3.30 -18.37 -24.94
C GLU A 113 -1.82 -18.12 -25.28
N LYS A 114 -1.32 -16.92 -25.02
CA LYS A 114 0.09 -16.53 -25.23
C LYS A 114 1.04 -17.14 -24.21
N GLU A 115 0.57 -17.30 -22.97
CA GLU A 115 1.37 -17.77 -21.83
C GLU A 115 0.76 -19.07 -21.25
N PRO A 116 0.79 -20.19 -22.00
CA PRO A 116 0.10 -21.42 -21.65
C PRO A 116 0.63 -22.09 -20.36
N GLU A 117 1.86 -21.77 -19.96
CA GLU A 117 2.49 -22.30 -18.73
C GLU A 117 2.21 -21.47 -17.47
N VAL A 118 1.51 -20.33 -17.60
CA VAL A 118 1.16 -19.49 -16.47
C VAL A 118 -0.22 -19.88 -15.93
N ASN A 119 -0.31 -20.22 -14.65
CA ASN A 119 -1.54 -20.68 -14.01
C ASN A 119 -2.20 -19.64 -13.09
N ILE A 120 -1.55 -18.50 -12.88
CA ILE A 120 -2.03 -17.36 -12.08
C ILE A 120 -1.82 -16.09 -12.88
N ALA A 121 -2.86 -15.26 -13.04
CA ALA A 121 -2.70 -13.95 -13.69
C ALA A 121 -3.57 -12.89 -13.01
N SER A 122 -3.05 -11.69 -12.89
CA SER A 122 -3.69 -10.56 -12.18
C SER A 122 -4.04 -9.44 -13.16
N LEU A 123 -5.21 -8.82 -12.99
CA LEU A 123 -5.62 -7.57 -13.64
C LEU A 123 -4.97 -6.36 -12.95
N LYS A 124 -4.89 -5.24 -13.68
CA LYS A 124 -4.65 -3.92 -13.08
C LYS A 124 -5.82 -3.52 -12.19
N ILE A 125 -5.55 -2.82 -11.09
CA ILE A 125 -6.59 -2.23 -10.24
C ILE A 125 -6.65 -0.73 -10.45
N LEU A 126 -7.85 -0.23 -10.76
CA LEU A 126 -8.17 1.19 -10.73
C LEU A 126 -9.20 1.47 -9.62
N TYR A 127 -8.97 2.52 -8.87
CA TYR A 127 -9.95 3.00 -7.88
C TYR A 127 -11.04 3.80 -8.57
N PHE A 128 -12.28 3.66 -8.09
CA PHE A 128 -13.42 4.45 -8.55
C PHE A 128 -14.37 4.78 -7.40
N ASP A 129 -15.37 5.62 -7.66
CA ASP A 129 -16.33 6.17 -6.71
C ASP A 129 -15.69 7.27 -5.81
N ALA A 130 -15.71 7.18 -4.51
CA ALA A 130 -15.20 8.25 -3.60
C ALA A 130 -13.71 8.59 -3.79
N LYS A 131 -12.94 7.74 -4.44
CA LYS A 131 -11.54 7.98 -4.79
C LYS A 131 -11.22 7.37 -6.14
N GLU A 132 -10.67 8.17 -7.02
CA GLU A 132 -10.18 7.71 -8.32
C GLU A 132 -8.66 7.54 -8.35
N GLY A 133 -8.16 6.82 -9.36
CA GLY A 133 -6.75 6.68 -9.65
C GLY A 133 -6.23 5.24 -9.64
N GLU A 134 -4.94 5.10 -9.84
CA GLU A 134 -4.28 3.80 -9.94
C GLU A 134 -3.88 3.22 -8.57
N HIS A 135 -3.98 1.89 -8.48
CA HIS A 135 -3.41 1.19 -7.33
C HIS A 135 -1.87 1.29 -7.35
N ARG A 136 -1.28 1.48 -6.18
CA ARG A 136 0.18 1.70 -6.00
C ARG A 136 1.07 0.57 -6.57
N LEU A 137 0.54 -0.62 -6.82
CA LEU A 137 1.29 -1.74 -7.38
C LEU A 137 1.14 -1.88 -8.90
N ASN A 138 0.41 -0.97 -9.56
CA ASN A 138 0.22 -1.05 -11.03
C ASN A 138 1.51 -0.83 -11.81
N TRP A 139 2.51 -0.14 -11.26
CA TRP A 139 3.81 0.06 -11.89
C TRP A 139 4.45 -1.24 -12.41
N LYS A 140 4.14 -2.39 -11.79
CA LYS A 140 4.69 -3.70 -12.21
C LYS A 140 4.19 -4.15 -13.57
N PHE A 141 2.97 -3.76 -13.97
CA PHE A 141 2.37 -4.12 -15.25
C PHE A 141 3.09 -3.46 -16.45
N GLU A 142 3.81 -2.35 -16.23
CA GLU A 142 4.60 -1.68 -17.26
C GLU A 142 6.01 -2.29 -17.41
N LYS A 143 6.42 -3.16 -16.49
CA LYS A 143 7.80 -3.68 -16.42
C LYS A 143 7.94 -5.07 -17.03
N CYS A 144 6.96 -5.95 -16.85
CA CYS A 144 6.98 -7.31 -17.39
C CYS A 144 5.57 -7.87 -17.53
N GLN A 145 5.44 -8.91 -18.34
CA GLN A 145 4.18 -9.62 -18.54
C GLN A 145 4.06 -10.86 -17.65
N VAL A 146 5.19 -11.48 -17.30
CA VAL A 146 5.28 -12.59 -16.37
C VAL A 146 6.34 -12.29 -15.32
N VAL A 147 5.96 -12.42 -14.05
CA VAL A 147 6.84 -12.26 -12.89
C VAL A 147 7.40 -13.63 -12.51
N ASP A 148 8.70 -13.84 -12.65
CA ASP A 148 9.42 -14.92 -11.97
C ASP A 148 9.82 -14.44 -10.58
N ILE A 149 9.33 -15.09 -9.51
CA ILE A 149 9.55 -14.66 -8.13
C ILE A 149 10.98 -14.82 -7.63
N LYS A 150 11.85 -15.52 -8.36
CA LYS A 150 13.28 -15.63 -8.04
C LYS A 150 14.05 -14.42 -8.56
N GLU A 151 13.68 -13.92 -9.73
CA GLU A 151 14.32 -12.79 -10.40
C GLU A 151 13.65 -11.48 -9.98
N ASN A 152 12.32 -11.40 -10.04
CA ASN A 152 11.51 -10.23 -9.75
C ASN A 152 10.93 -10.28 -8.32
N TYR A 153 11.77 -10.56 -7.33
CA TYR A 153 11.31 -10.77 -5.94
C TYR A 153 10.65 -9.54 -5.30
N ASN A 154 10.86 -8.36 -5.82
CA ASN A 154 10.28 -7.09 -5.38
C ASN A 154 8.96 -6.73 -6.07
N TYR A 155 8.32 -7.66 -6.78
CA TYR A 155 7.01 -7.54 -7.40
C TYR A 155 5.95 -8.26 -6.55
N PRO A 156 5.43 -7.65 -5.48
CA PRO A 156 4.53 -8.34 -4.56
C PRO A 156 3.10 -8.43 -5.11
N GLN A 157 2.38 -9.49 -4.72
CA GLN A 157 0.95 -9.66 -4.93
C GLN A 157 0.24 -9.76 -3.57
N PHE A 158 -0.79 -8.94 -3.31
CA PHE A 158 -1.46 -8.90 -2.02
C PHE A 158 -2.96 -9.20 -2.08
N TYR A 159 -3.59 -9.06 -3.19
CA TYR A 159 -5.03 -9.15 -3.37
C TYR A 159 -5.39 -10.34 -4.26
N ILE A 160 -6.60 -10.86 -4.05
CA ILE A 160 -7.18 -11.94 -4.85
C ILE A 160 -8.24 -11.43 -5.84
N GLY A 161 -8.86 -10.27 -5.57
CA GLY A 161 -9.77 -9.61 -6.50
C GLY A 161 -9.06 -9.35 -7.83
N GLY A 162 -9.68 -9.70 -8.94
CA GLY A 162 -9.08 -9.57 -10.26
C GLY A 162 -7.95 -10.56 -10.57
N VAL A 163 -7.83 -11.65 -9.80
CA VAL A 163 -6.84 -12.71 -10.06
C VAL A 163 -7.51 -13.94 -10.62
N PHE A 164 -7.00 -14.39 -11.77
CA PHE A 164 -7.38 -15.64 -12.42
C PHE A 164 -6.51 -16.78 -11.95
N LEU A 165 -7.14 -17.92 -11.65
CA LEU A 165 -6.51 -19.16 -11.24
C LEU A 165 -6.98 -20.32 -12.11
N ARG A 166 -6.03 -21.13 -12.61
CA ARG A 166 -6.35 -22.34 -13.37
C ARG A 166 -5.44 -23.50 -13.01
N ARG A 167 -5.80 -24.72 -13.41
CA ARG A 167 -4.98 -25.94 -13.26
C ARG A 167 -4.47 -26.11 -11.80
N SER A 168 -3.15 -26.29 -11.65
CA SER A 168 -2.49 -26.52 -10.36
C SER A 168 -2.71 -25.40 -9.34
N ALA A 169 -2.77 -24.14 -9.77
CA ALA A 169 -3.05 -23.01 -8.88
C ALA A 169 -4.47 -23.08 -8.31
N LEU A 170 -5.47 -23.44 -9.13
CA LEU A 170 -6.84 -23.66 -8.70
C LEU A 170 -6.96 -24.83 -7.73
N GLN A 171 -6.21 -25.90 -7.95
CA GLN A 171 -6.18 -27.04 -7.03
C GLN A 171 -5.54 -26.72 -5.68
N ALA A 172 -4.61 -25.77 -5.64
CA ALA A 172 -3.83 -25.43 -4.48
C ALA A 172 -4.41 -24.28 -3.62
N ILE A 173 -5.35 -23.49 -4.17
CA ILE A 173 -5.90 -22.34 -3.45
C ILE A 173 -6.80 -22.78 -2.30
N GLU A 174 -6.57 -22.17 -1.13
CA GLU A 174 -7.33 -22.36 0.10
C GLU A 174 -7.22 -21.13 0.98
N PHE A 175 -8.34 -20.64 1.47
CA PHE A 175 -8.41 -19.50 2.38
C PHE A 175 -8.49 -19.98 3.83
N ASP A 176 -7.73 -19.36 4.74
CA ASP A 176 -7.81 -19.66 6.19
C ASP A 176 -9.02 -18.93 6.80
N GLU A 177 -10.10 -19.66 7.06
CA GLU A 177 -11.37 -19.12 7.57
C GLU A 177 -11.26 -18.50 8.98
N ARG A 178 -10.15 -18.71 9.68
CA ARG A 178 -9.86 -18.09 10.97
C ARG A 178 -9.20 -16.71 10.86
N MET A 179 -9.03 -16.20 9.64
CA MET A 179 -8.40 -14.91 9.37
C MET A 179 -9.43 -13.95 8.78
N ASN A 180 -9.56 -12.77 9.42
CA ASN A 180 -10.39 -11.67 8.95
C ASN A 180 -9.58 -10.58 8.23
N PHE A 181 -8.28 -10.83 8.04
CA PHE A 181 -7.38 -9.87 7.43
C PHE A 181 -6.17 -10.59 6.81
N TRP A 182 -5.82 -10.23 5.56
CA TRP A 182 -4.68 -10.77 4.80
C TRP A 182 -4.82 -12.27 4.43
N GLU A 183 -6.02 -12.85 4.56
CA GLU A 183 -6.35 -14.21 4.17
C GLU A 183 -6.12 -14.43 2.68
N ASP A 184 -6.49 -13.44 1.87
CA ASP A 184 -6.30 -13.37 0.42
C ASP A 184 -4.82 -13.34 0.04
N ALA A 185 -4.03 -12.46 0.68
CA ALA A 185 -2.60 -12.39 0.45
C ALA A 185 -1.88 -13.69 0.85
N LEU A 186 -2.31 -14.35 1.93
CA LEU A 186 -1.75 -15.64 2.33
C LEU A 186 -2.09 -16.74 1.30
N ALA A 187 -3.35 -16.83 0.88
CA ALA A 187 -3.83 -17.83 -0.05
C ALA A 187 -3.15 -17.69 -1.42
N ILE A 188 -3.19 -16.49 -2.02
CA ILE A 188 -2.58 -16.27 -3.34
C ILE A 188 -1.06 -16.49 -3.33
N ASN A 189 -0.36 -16.06 -2.28
CA ASN A 189 1.08 -16.23 -2.22
C ASN A 189 1.52 -17.67 -1.95
N ARG A 190 0.70 -18.51 -1.33
CA ARG A 190 0.93 -19.96 -1.31
C ARG A 190 0.88 -20.57 -2.71
N CYS A 191 -0.09 -20.16 -3.54
CA CYS A 191 -0.19 -20.58 -4.94
C CYS A 191 1.00 -20.06 -5.76
N ILE A 192 1.33 -18.78 -5.67
CA ILE A 192 2.49 -18.18 -6.36
C ILE A 192 3.79 -18.87 -5.98
N LEU A 193 3.99 -19.19 -4.70
CA LEU A 193 5.14 -19.99 -4.27
C LEU A 193 5.09 -21.41 -4.84
N GLY A 194 3.89 -21.96 -5.05
CA GLY A 194 3.67 -23.23 -5.73
C GLY A 194 4.16 -23.21 -7.16
N GLU A 195 3.76 -22.23 -7.92
CA GLU A 195 4.01 -22.08 -9.36
C GLU A 195 5.40 -21.48 -9.66
N GLY A 196 5.95 -20.66 -8.76
CA GLY A 196 7.21 -19.93 -8.97
C GLY A 196 7.08 -18.68 -9.83
N ARG A 197 5.92 -18.45 -10.44
CA ARG A 197 5.63 -17.32 -11.34
C ARG A 197 4.17 -16.93 -11.32
N TYR A 198 3.85 -15.72 -11.82
CA TYR A 198 2.48 -15.29 -12.10
C TYR A 198 2.46 -14.22 -13.20
N GLY A 199 1.32 -14.10 -13.89
CA GLY A 199 1.11 -13.20 -15.01
C GLY A 199 0.54 -11.84 -14.59
N LEU A 200 0.76 -10.85 -15.44
CA LEU A 200 0.24 -9.49 -15.35
C LEU A 200 -0.50 -9.15 -16.64
N ILE A 201 -1.82 -9.05 -16.58
CA ILE A 201 -2.69 -8.70 -17.70
C ILE A 201 -2.79 -7.19 -17.77
N ARG A 202 -2.02 -6.56 -18.66
CA ARG A 202 -1.83 -5.10 -18.74
C ARG A 202 -3.11 -4.35 -19.05
N ASP A 203 -3.89 -4.83 -20.01
CA ASP A 203 -5.04 -4.11 -20.58
C ASP A 203 -6.37 -4.51 -19.93
N GLY A 204 -6.37 -5.56 -19.10
CA GLY A 204 -7.50 -5.95 -18.29
C GLY A 204 -7.56 -5.16 -16.99
N ILE A 205 -8.74 -4.61 -16.65
CA ILE A 205 -8.92 -3.74 -15.49
C ILE A 205 -9.94 -4.33 -14.54
N TYR A 206 -9.59 -4.32 -13.26
CA TYR A 206 -10.45 -4.52 -12.12
C TYR A 206 -10.69 -3.16 -11.46
N TYR A 207 -11.94 -2.71 -11.40
CA TYR A 207 -12.34 -1.49 -10.75
C TYR A 207 -12.64 -1.77 -9.28
N TYR A 208 -11.82 -1.22 -8.39
CA TYR A 208 -11.95 -1.35 -6.94
C TYR A 208 -12.72 -0.14 -6.39
N ARG A 209 -13.90 -0.37 -5.83
CA ARG A 209 -14.73 0.69 -5.26
C ARG A 209 -14.15 1.23 -3.95
N LYS A 210 -14.10 2.54 -3.84
CA LYS A 210 -13.82 3.25 -2.60
C LYS A 210 -15.12 3.87 -2.09
N ARG A 211 -15.68 3.29 -1.03
CA ARG A 211 -16.93 3.79 -0.44
C ARG A 211 -16.69 5.09 0.32
N PRO A 212 -17.64 6.05 0.28
CA PRO A 212 -17.49 7.34 0.97
C PRO A 212 -17.42 7.21 2.50
N ASP A 213 -18.02 6.18 3.06
CA ASP A 213 -18.18 5.95 4.51
C ASP A 213 -16.98 5.20 5.15
N GLU A 214 -15.92 4.92 4.40
CA GLU A 214 -14.76 4.14 4.85
C GLU A 214 -15.13 2.80 5.53
N SER A 215 -16.29 2.22 5.19
CA SER A 215 -16.85 1.02 5.81
C SER A 215 -16.16 -0.29 5.39
N SER A 216 -15.09 -0.21 4.62
CA SER A 216 -14.41 -1.40 4.09
C SER A 216 -13.82 -2.28 5.22
N LEU A 217 -13.79 -3.60 4.99
CA LEU A 217 -13.15 -4.56 5.91
C LEU A 217 -11.68 -4.20 6.18
N VAL A 218 -10.98 -3.63 5.19
CA VAL A 218 -9.58 -3.20 5.32
C VAL A 218 -9.44 -2.06 6.35
N ASP A 219 -10.38 -1.10 6.37
CA ASP A 219 -10.34 0.03 7.30
C ASP A 219 -10.68 -0.42 8.71
N ARG A 220 -11.73 -1.23 8.88
CA ARG A 220 -12.12 -1.81 10.18
C ARG A 220 -11.03 -2.70 10.79
N ALA A 221 -10.29 -3.45 9.96
CA ALA A 221 -9.23 -4.32 10.43
C ALA A 221 -8.10 -3.60 11.19
N TRP A 222 -7.95 -2.26 11.04
CA TRP A 222 -6.95 -1.51 11.80
C TRP A 222 -7.30 -1.33 13.27
N THR A 223 -8.57 -1.42 13.64
CA THR A 223 -9.04 -1.35 15.03
C THR A 223 -9.13 -2.71 15.71
N ASP A 224 -8.91 -3.80 14.95
CA ASP A 224 -8.92 -5.16 15.48
C ASP A 224 -7.57 -5.51 16.14
N LYS A 225 -7.59 -5.83 17.43
CA LYS A 225 -6.41 -6.26 18.19
C LYS A 225 -5.77 -7.55 17.66
N GLU A 226 -6.53 -8.44 17.01
CA GLU A 226 -5.99 -9.67 16.43
C GLU A 226 -4.93 -9.37 15.35
N ARG A 227 -5.06 -8.28 14.65
CA ARG A 227 -4.08 -7.80 13.68
C ARG A 227 -2.69 -7.59 14.28
N TYR A 228 -2.60 -7.27 15.56
CA TYR A 228 -1.33 -7.00 16.26
C TYR A 228 -0.85 -8.19 17.10
N THR A 229 -1.66 -9.20 17.23
CA THR A 229 -1.38 -10.37 18.06
C THR A 229 -1.25 -11.65 17.22
N THR A 230 -2.35 -12.27 16.87
CA THR A 230 -2.40 -13.58 16.19
C THR A 230 -2.00 -13.51 14.72
N PHE A 231 -2.30 -12.41 14.04
CA PHE A 231 -2.01 -12.24 12.62
C PHE A 231 -0.52 -12.40 12.27
N LEU A 232 0.40 -11.87 13.08
CA LEU A 232 1.83 -11.99 12.81
C LEU A 232 2.28 -13.46 12.68
N ASP A 233 1.62 -14.37 13.38
CA ASP A 233 1.88 -15.80 13.33
C ASP A 233 1.10 -16.49 12.21
N ARG A 234 -0.21 -16.24 12.10
CA ARG A 234 -1.09 -16.86 11.09
C ARG A 234 -0.82 -16.36 9.67
N GLY A 235 -0.46 -15.10 9.50
CA GLY A 235 -0.13 -14.50 8.20
C GLY A 235 1.36 -14.65 7.86
N TYR A 236 2.19 -13.76 8.40
CA TYR A 236 3.60 -13.67 7.99
C TYR A 236 4.42 -14.92 8.28
N ARG A 237 4.35 -15.44 9.51
CA ARG A 237 5.15 -16.62 9.86
C ARG A 237 4.65 -17.89 9.20
N ALA A 238 3.34 -18.01 8.95
CA ALA A 238 2.79 -19.11 8.18
C ALA A 238 3.31 -19.11 6.74
N LEU A 239 3.30 -17.94 6.06
CA LEU A 239 3.86 -17.82 4.70
C LEU A 239 5.37 -18.09 4.67
N MET A 240 6.12 -17.56 5.64
CA MET A 240 7.55 -17.85 5.77
C MET A 240 7.83 -19.35 6.01
N SER A 241 6.97 -20.02 6.76
CA SER A 241 7.09 -21.46 7.03
C SER A 241 6.78 -22.27 5.77
N TYR A 242 5.80 -21.84 4.98
CA TYR A 242 5.52 -22.44 3.68
C TYR A 242 6.74 -22.30 2.74
N SER A 243 7.32 -21.10 2.66
CA SER A 243 8.54 -20.87 1.88
C SER A 243 9.71 -21.77 2.32
N ARG A 244 9.90 -21.97 3.64
CA ARG A 244 10.94 -22.88 4.15
C ARG A 244 10.68 -24.34 3.78
N ARG A 245 9.44 -24.81 3.85
CA ARG A 245 9.10 -26.18 3.46
C ARG A 245 9.39 -26.42 1.97
N LYS A 246 9.04 -25.46 1.09
CA LYS A 246 9.18 -25.61 -0.35
C LYS A 246 10.60 -25.30 -0.86
N TYR A 247 11.27 -24.28 -0.31
CA TYR A 247 12.56 -23.77 -0.83
C TYR A 247 13.72 -23.96 0.14
N HIS A 248 13.51 -24.67 1.27
CA HIS A 248 14.49 -24.84 2.36
C HIS A 248 14.97 -23.51 2.99
N ARG A 249 14.37 -22.40 2.63
CA ARG A 249 14.67 -21.05 3.13
C ARG A 249 13.48 -20.11 2.93
N VAL A 250 13.48 -18.97 3.60
CA VAL A 250 12.60 -17.84 3.26
C VAL A 250 13.21 -17.12 2.07
N ILE A 251 12.63 -17.31 0.87
CA ILE A 251 13.16 -16.71 -0.36
C ILE A 251 13.01 -15.19 -0.38
N PRO A 252 13.78 -14.43 -1.20
CA PRO A 252 13.71 -12.97 -1.27
C PRO A 252 12.31 -12.42 -1.52
N TYR A 253 11.51 -13.05 -2.37
CA TYR A 253 10.12 -12.67 -2.64
C TYR A 253 9.27 -12.59 -1.35
N VAL A 254 9.29 -13.63 -0.53
CA VAL A 254 8.54 -13.64 0.75
C VAL A 254 9.13 -12.64 1.74
N GLN A 255 10.44 -12.46 1.76
CA GLN A 255 11.08 -11.46 2.61
C GLN A 255 10.61 -10.05 2.22
N PHE A 256 10.62 -9.72 0.93
CA PHE A 256 10.18 -8.43 0.42
C PHE A 256 8.68 -8.21 0.68
N LEU A 257 7.84 -9.17 0.32
CA LEU A 257 6.38 -9.11 0.51
C LEU A 257 6.02 -8.80 1.98
N VAL A 258 6.60 -9.53 2.92
CA VAL A 258 6.34 -9.32 4.35
C VAL A 258 6.86 -7.98 4.82
N ALA A 259 8.07 -7.60 4.46
CA ALA A 259 8.65 -6.33 4.87
C ALA A 259 7.91 -5.12 4.25
N TYR A 260 7.51 -5.24 2.98
CA TYR A 260 6.70 -4.24 2.28
C TYR A 260 5.35 -4.00 2.97
N HIS A 261 4.64 -5.06 3.35
CA HIS A 261 3.37 -4.92 4.06
C HIS A 261 3.56 -4.44 5.51
N LEU A 262 4.58 -4.97 6.20
CA LEU A 262 4.88 -4.61 7.60
C LEU A 262 5.13 -3.11 7.78
N ARG A 263 5.67 -2.39 6.76
CA ARG A 263 5.88 -0.95 6.84
C ARG A 263 4.60 -0.17 7.17
N LEU A 264 3.43 -0.68 6.77
CA LEU A 264 2.13 -0.03 7.02
C LEU A 264 1.84 0.12 8.52
N PHE A 265 2.28 -0.82 9.35
CA PHE A 265 2.15 -0.75 10.82
C PHE A 265 3.00 0.38 11.43
N LEU A 266 3.97 0.87 10.67
CA LEU A 266 4.94 1.86 11.11
C LEU A 266 4.66 3.26 10.52
N TRP A 267 3.61 3.42 9.72
CA TRP A 267 3.16 4.74 9.31
C TRP A 267 2.66 5.53 10.51
N LYS A 268 2.88 6.84 10.50
CA LYS A 268 2.57 7.73 11.63
C LYS A 268 1.13 7.53 12.15
N SER A 269 0.14 7.65 11.27
CA SER A 269 -1.28 7.51 11.63
C SER A 269 -1.62 6.13 12.21
N LYS A 270 -1.06 5.07 11.64
CA LYS A 270 -1.30 3.71 12.14
C LYS A 270 -0.51 3.42 13.42
N GLY A 271 0.69 3.95 13.56
CA GLY A 271 1.47 3.84 14.80
C GLY A 271 0.82 4.55 15.99
N GLU A 272 0.15 5.68 15.79
CA GLU A 272 -0.65 6.36 16.80
C GLU A 272 -1.85 5.51 17.20
N LEU A 273 -2.65 5.01 16.24
CA LEU A 273 -3.78 4.12 16.49
C LEU A 273 -3.37 2.85 17.26
N ILE A 274 -2.28 2.20 16.87
CA ILE A 274 -1.78 0.99 17.54
C ILE A 274 -1.41 1.31 19.00
N SER A 275 -0.84 2.48 19.25
CA SER A 275 -0.46 2.93 20.62
C SER A 275 -1.67 3.22 21.50
N GLU A 276 -2.81 3.57 20.91
CA GLU A 276 -4.08 3.77 21.62
C GLU A 276 -4.77 2.43 21.92
N LEU A 277 -4.69 1.47 20.99
CA LEU A 277 -5.35 0.18 21.10
C LEU A 277 -4.66 -0.81 22.03
N LEU A 278 -3.33 -0.78 22.09
CA LEU A 278 -2.53 -1.76 22.83
C LEU A 278 -2.06 -1.19 24.16
N THR A 279 -2.19 -1.98 25.23
CA THR A 279 -1.52 -1.72 26.51
C THR A 279 -0.01 -1.76 26.36
N GLU A 280 0.74 -1.24 27.34
CA GLU A 280 2.21 -1.27 27.29
C GLU A 280 2.78 -2.71 27.16
N ASP A 281 2.17 -3.69 27.83
CA ASP A 281 2.63 -5.07 27.78
C ASP A 281 2.26 -5.75 26.45
N GLU A 282 1.09 -5.46 25.90
CA GLU A 282 0.70 -5.89 24.55
C GLU A 282 1.64 -5.27 23.50
N MET A 283 2.00 -4.00 23.64
CA MET A 283 2.97 -3.33 22.75
C MET A 283 4.36 -3.96 22.84
N LYS A 284 4.85 -4.30 24.05
CA LYS A 284 6.11 -5.04 24.22
C LYS A 284 6.07 -6.40 23.52
N LYS A 285 4.95 -7.14 23.67
CA LYS A 285 4.72 -8.43 23.02
C LYS A 285 4.66 -8.30 21.49
N PHE A 286 3.95 -7.29 20.98
CA PHE A 286 3.88 -6.98 19.56
C PHE A 286 5.27 -6.72 18.98
N ARG A 287 6.08 -5.84 19.60
CA ARG A 287 7.47 -5.58 19.18
C ARG A 287 8.34 -6.82 19.19
N LYS A 288 8.21 -7.66 20.23
CA LYS A 288 8.93 -8.95 20.32
C LYS A 288 8.55 -9.87 19.15
N ASN A 289 7.28 -9.92 18.77
CA ASN A 289 6.80 -10.72 17.64
C ASN A 289 7.26 -10.12 16.30
N LEU A 290 7.21 -8.80 16.12
CA LEU A 290 7.81 -8.13 14.95
C LEU A 290 9.29 -8.48 14.79
N LYS A 291 10.06 -8.49 15.88
CA LYS A 291 11.46 -8.92 15.84
C LYS A 291 11.64 -10.36 15.34
N LYS A 292 10.75 -11.27 15.73
CA LYS A 292 10.78 -12.68 15.24
C LYS A 292 10.46 -12.74 13.74
N VAL A 293 9.48 -11.96 13.26
CA VAL A 293 9.14 -11.85 11.84
C VAL A 293 10.31 -11.28 11.04
N LEU A 294 10.94 -10.23 11.53
CA LEU A 294 12.05 -9.55 10.86
C LEU A 294 13.36 -10.36 10.86
N ARG A 295 13.53 -11.31 11.78
CA ARG A 295 14.78 -12.08 11.92
C ARG A 295 15.27 -12.72 10.60
N PRO A 296 14.45 -13.43 9.81
CA PRO A 296 14.87 -14.05 8.56
C PRO A 296 14.99 -13.08 7.38
N ILE A 297 14.51 -11.86 7.48
CA ILE A 297 14.55 -10.88 6.39
C ILE A 297 15.93 -10.25 6.31
N LYS A 298 16.54 -10.28 5.13
CA LYS A 298 17.87 -9.70 4.91
C LYS A 298 17.82 -8.17 4.98
N PRO A 299 18.83 -7.51 5.60
CA PRO A 299 18.88 -6.05 5.66
C PRO A 299 18.86 -5.35 4.30
N LYS A 300 19.47 -5.95 3.27
CA LYS A 300 19.42 -5.45 1.90
C LYS A 300 17.97 -5.34 1.40
N ILE A 301 17.14 -6.36 1.63
CA ILE A 301 15.73 -6.35 1.21
C ILE A 301 14.95 -5.27 1.96
N ILE A 302 15.27 -5.04 3.25
CA ILE A 302 14.63 -3.95 4.02
C ILE A 302 14.98 -2.58 3.42
N SER A 303 16.23 -2.37 2.97
CA SER A 303 16.64 -1.08 2.38
C SER A 303 16.02 -0.79 1.00
N GLU A 304 15.47 -1.80 0.34
CA GLU A 304 14.81 -1.67 -0.97
C GLU A 304 13.30 -1.39 -0.87
N ILE A 305 12.73 -1.37 0.34
CA ILE A 305 11.29 -1.11 0.52
C ILE A 305 11.02 0.38 0.28
N PRO A 306 10.07 0.72 -0.62
CA PRO A 306 9.68 2.11 -0.85
C PRO A 306 8.92 2.66 0.38
N THR A 307 9.64 3.33 1.28
CA THR A 307 9.10 3.95 2.49
C THR A 307 10.04 5.05 3.00
N SER A 308 9.60 5.81 3.99
CA SER A 308 10.42 6.87 4.56
C SER A 308 11.61 6.35 5.37
N VAL A 309 12.69 7.11 5.41
CA VAL A 309 13.91 6.77 6.16
C VAL A 309 13.63 6.46 7.64
N PRO A 310 12.80 7.20 8.39
CA PRO A 310 12.48 6.84 9.77
C PRO A 310 11.81 5.48 9.93
N VAL A 311 10.96 5.08 8.98
CA VAL A 311 10.33 3.75 8.99
C VAL A 311 11.37 2.66 8.77
N LEU A 312 12.28 2.83 7.81
CA LEU A 312 13.41 1.92 7.60
C LEU A 312 14.30 1.80 8.84
N GLU A 313 14.64 2.94 9.46
CA GLU A 313 15.42 2.97 10.69
C GLU A 313 14.72 2.24 11.85
N MET A 314 13.38 2.38 11.96
CA MET A 314 12.58 1.69 12.96
C MET A 314 12.54 0.18 12.70
N ILE A 315 12.28 -0.26 11.46
CA ILE A 315 12.32 -1.69 11.08
C ILE A 315 13.67 -2.31 11.45
N MET A 316 14.76 -1.61 11.11
CA MET A 316 16.12 -2.08 11.41
C MET A 316 16.42 -2.07 12.90
N SER A 317 15.93 -1.08 13.64
CA SER A 317 16.10 -0.99 15.10
C SER A 317 15.39 -2.15 15.79
N ILE A 318 14.14 -2.46 15.41
CA ILE A 318 13.39 -3.62 15.92
C ILE A 318 14.12 -4.93 15.60
N LYS A 319 14.57 -5.09 14.34
CA LYS A 319 15.30 -6.28 13.90
C LYS A 319 16.58 -6.52 14.71
N GLN A 320 17.39 -5.47 14.90
CA GLN A 320 18.68 -5.59 15.59
C GLN A 320 18.57 -5.51 17.11
N GLY A 321 17.44 -4.99 17.64
CA GLY A 321 17.27 -4.76 19.09
C GLY A 321 18.12 -3.62 19.63
N LYS A 322 18.56 -2.70 18.78
CA LYS A 322 19.31 -1.49 19.13
C LYS A 322 18.97 -0.37 18.15
N LYS A 323 19.13 0.88 18.56
CA LYS A 323 18.87 2.05 17.72
C LYS A 323 19.75 2.03 16.47
N VAL A 324 19.13 2.13 15.31
CA VAL A 324 19.78 2.18 14.00
C VAL A 324 19.40 3.47 13.31
N ARG A 325 20.37 4.11 12.66
CA ARG A 325 20.20 5.33 11.87
C ARG A 325 20.81 5.14 10.48
N ALA A 326 20.25 5.82 9.48
CA ALA A 326 20.87 5.94 8.18
C ALA A 326 22.23 6.62 8.31
N ARG A 327 23.20 6.14 7.54
CA ARG A 327 24.52 6.77 7.46
C ARG A 327 24.38 8.06 6.67
N ARG A 328 25.01 9.12 7.17
CA ARG A 328 25.15 10.40 6.48
C ARG A 328 26.53 10.46 5.82
N THR A 329 26.57 10.79 4.56
CA THR A 329 27.80 11.03 3.82
C THR A 329 27.69 12.42 3.20
N TYR A 330 28.51 13.34 3.66
CA TYR A 330 28.57 14.69 3.15
C TYR A 330 29.50 14.73 1.93
N THR A 331 29.04 15.38 0.87
CA THR A 331 29.82 15.79 -0.30
C THR A 331 30.07 17.29 -0.24
N GLU A 332 30.67 17.89 -1.27
CA GLU A 332 30.87 19.35 -1.31
C GLU A 332 29.55 20.13 -1.27
N ASN A 333 28.48 19.60 -1.90
CA ASN A 333 27.21 20.32 -2.12
C ASN A 333 25.98 19.54 -1.65
N ASP A 334 26.13 18.40 -0.97
CA ASP A 334 24.97 17.59 -0.56
C ASP A 334 25.26 16.70 0.65
N CYS A 335 24.20 16.15 1.23
CA CYS A 335 24.26 15.10 2.25
C CYS A 335 23.40 13.92 1.80
N ILE A 336 24.06 12.77 1.59
CA ILE A 336 23.42 11.54 1.16
C ILE A 336 23.12 10.67 2.38
N PHE A 337 21.85 10.23 2.48
CA PHE A 337 21.40 9.29 3.50
C PHE A 337 21.41 7.88 2.91
N SER A 338 22.18 6.99 3.49
CA SER A 338 22.33 5.62 2.99
C SER A 338 22.18 4.57 4.08
N PHE A 339 21.84 3.35 3.66
CA PHE A 339 21.81 2.19 4.52
C PHE A 339 22.50 1.01 3.82
N ARG A 340 23.63 0.53 4.38
CA ARG A 340 24.43 -0.55 3.80
C ARG A 340 24.79 -0.37 2.31
N GLY A 341 25.10 0.86 1.93
CA GLY A 341 25.46 1.19 0.55
C GLY A 341 24.28 1.50 -0.37
N THR A 342 23.03 1.28 0.08
CA THR A 342 21.85 1.71 -0.67
C THR A 342 21.54 3.16 -0.31
N GLU A 343 21.52 4.06 -1.30
CA GLU A 343 21.09 5.43 -1.15
C GLU A 343 19.58 5.44 -0.88
N LEU A 344 19.14 6.20 0.12
CA LEU A 344 17.74 6.30 0.55
C LEU A 344 17.15 7.68 0.24
N ALA A 345 17.97 8.72 0.32
CA ALA A 345 17.54 10.10 0.12
C ALA A 345 18.75 11.03 0.02
N ARG A 346 18.54 12.19 -0.61
CA ARG A 346 19.47 13.33 -0.63
C ARG A 346 18.88 14.52 0.11
N MET A 347 19.76 15.35 0.71
CA MET A 347 19.33 16.58 1.37
C MET A 347 18.83 17.61 0.37
N SER A 348 19.53 17.77 -0.75
CA SER A 348 19.18 18.69 -1.85
C SER A 348 17.78 18.47 -2.43
N GLU A 349 17.23 17.26 -2.31
CA GLU A 349 15.85 16.93 -2.74
C GLU A 349 14.78 17.29 -1.69
N ARG A 350 15.18 17.80 -0.53
CA ARG A 350 14.23 18.12 0.54
C ARG A 350 13.72 19.54 0.40
N LYS A 351 12.49 19.78 0.81
CA LYS A 351 11.80 21.07 0.64
C LYS A 351 11.59 21.77 1.98
N VAL A 352 11.87 23.04 1.99
CA VAL A 352 11.37 23.99 2.99
C VAL A 352 9.91 24.28 2.65
N ARG A 353 9.04 24.30 3.64
CA ARG A 353 7.63 24.68 3.48
C ARG A 353 7.43 26.06 4.12
N ILE A 354 6.77 26.95 3.40
CA ILE A 354 6.35 28.27 3.89
C ILE A 354 4.87 28.14 4.28
N TYR A 355 4.53 28.69 5.42
CA TYR A 355 3.16 28.85 5.90
C TYR A 355 2.81 30.33 5.88
N GLY A 356 1.53 30.68 5.80
CA GLY A 356 1.08 32.06 5.70
C GLY A 356 1.59 32.98 6.81
N THR A 357 1.35 34.28 6.65
CA THR A 357 1.76 35.34 7.57
C THR A 357 1.12 35.18 8.95
N LEU A 358 1.82 35.55 10.00
CA LEU A 358 1.22 35.91 11.29
C LEU A 358 0.49 37.25 11.13
N SER A 359 -0.65 37.26 10.45
CA SER A 359 -1.31 38.50 10.01
C SER A 359 -2.05 39.27 11.12
N GLU A 360 -2.02 38.89 12.38
CA GLU A 360 -2.91 39.45 13.38
C GLU A 360 -2.27 39.89 14.71
N ARG A 361 -0.97 40.18 14.72
CA ARG A 361 -0.39 40.93 15.83
C ARG A 361 0.14 42.24 15.31
N GLU A 362 -0.42 43.35 15.86
CA GLU A 362 -0.03 44.73 15.58
C GLU A 362 1.47 44.88 15.27
N GLY A 363 1.80 45.38 14.09
CA GLY A 363 3.15 45.78 13.67
C GLY A 363 3.92 44.76 12.81
N PHE A 364 3.34 43.65 12.35
CA PHE A 364 4.04 42.61 11.59
C PHE A 364 3.31 42.24 10.30
N GLU A 365 2.94 43.18 9.46
CA GLU A 365 2.50 42.91 8.10
C GLU A 365 3.69 42.34 7.30
N GLY A 366 3.53 41.12 6.79
CA GLY A 366 4.49 40.49 5.86
C GLY A 366 5.52 39.53 6.47
N MET A 367 5.42 39.15 7.76
CA MET A 367 6.31 38.14 8.32
C MET A 367 5.82 36.71 7.93
N TRP A 368 6.68 35.96 7.28
CA TRP A 368 6.43 34.61 6.83
C TRP A 368 7.07 33.56 7.73
N HIS A 369 6.44 32.42 7.87
CA HIS A 369 6.95 31.28 8.60
C HIS A 369 7.36 30.16 7.67
N GLY A 370 8.57 29.64 7.87
CA GLY A 370 9.07 28.48 7.20
C GLY A 370 9.36 27.32 8.16
N ILE A 371 9.28 26.10 7.65
CA ILE A 371 9.70 24.91 8.40
C ILE A 371 10.45 23.93 7.50
N PHE A 372 11.61 23.46 7.98
CA PHE A 372 12.39 22.39 7.39
C PHE A 372 12.26 21.10 8.23
N ALA A 373 11.06 20.55 8.31
CA ALA A 373 10.76 19.36 9.09
C ALA A 373 10.77 18.12 8.19
N THR A 374 11.93 17.76 7.68
CA THR A 374 12.09 16.57 6.84
C THR A 374 12.21 15.28 7.65
N PRO A 375 11.57 14.16 7.21
CA PRO A 375 11.70 12.88 7.91
C PRO A 375 13.13 12.34 7.91
N VAL A 376 13.96 12.69 6.95
CA VAL A 376 15.31 12.12 6.80
C VAL A 376 16.34 12.78 7.72
N PHE A 377 16.14 14.05 8.07
CA PHE A 377 17.11 14.86 8.78
C PHE A 377 16.50 15.55 10.01
N GLN A 378 17.27 15.69 11.06
CA GLN A 378 16.95 16.48 12.24
C GLN A 378 18.07 17.53 12.40
N MET A 379 17.71 18.80 12.28
CA MET A 379 18.63 19.91 12.47
C MET A 379 19.25 19.92 13.87
N ALA A 380 20.54 20.13 13.94
CA ALA A 380 21.27 20.44 15.17
C ALA A 380 21.15 21.94 15.49
N GLU A 381 21.68 22.35 16.62
CA GLU A 381 21.68 23.76 17.05
C GLU A 381 22.54 24.62 16.12
N ALA A 382 23.63 24.08 15.62
CA ALA A 382 24.53 24.78 14.70
C ALA A 382 24.05 24.84 13.24
N ASP A 383 23.06 24.01 12.85
CA ASP A 383 22.52 24.02 11.49
C ASP A 383 21.56 25.22 11.35
N TYR A 384 21.55 25.88 10.19
CA TYR A 384 20.59 26.95 9.92
C TYR A 384 20.12 26.92 8.46
N ILE A 385 18.91 27.45 8.24
CA ILE A 385 18.37 27.70 6.90
C ILE A 385 18.86 29.08 6.46
N PHE A 386 19.13 29.23 5.17
CA PHE A 386 19.36 30.50 4.53
C PHE A 386 18.52 30.62 3.27
N MET A 387 18.35 31.84 2.79
CA MET A 387 17.65 32.19 1.56
C MET A 387 18.66 32.94 0.68
N GLU A 388 18.64 32.68 -0.62
CA GLU A 388 19.58 33.29 -1.57
C GLU A 388 18.83 33.80 -2.81
N HIS A 389 19.06 35.05 -3.15
CA HIS A 389 18.53 35.70 -4.35
C HIS A 389 19.65 36.57 -4.95
N GLU A 390 19.97 36.39 -6.24
CA GLU A 390 20.98 37.13 -6.99
C GLU A 390 22.33 37.34 -6.25
N GLY A 391 22.77 36.27 -5.55
CA GLY A 391 24.04 36.32 -4.80
C GLY A 391 23.93 36.99 -3.41
N THR A 392 22.77 37.55 -3.05
CA THR A 392 22.51 38.09 -1.72
C THR A 392 21.93 36.99 -0.81
N ARG A 393 22.53 36.82 0.36
CA ARG A 393 22.11 35.79 1.32
C ARG A 393 21.46 36.40 2.55
N MET A 394 20.33 35.87 2.95
CA MET A 394 19.61 36.20 4.18
C MET A 394 19.46 34.96 5.06
N ILE A 395 19.71 35.08 6.33
CA ILE A 395 19.48 34.04 7.33
C ILE A 395 18.22 34.42 8.12
N PRO A 396 17.12 33.67 7.97
CA PRO A 396 15.89 33.94 8.70
C PRO A 396 16.04 33.71 10.20
N GLU A 397 15.23 34.40 10.98
CA GLU A 397 15.23 34.24 12.42
C GLU A 397 14.69 32.88 12.84
N ARG A 398 15.40 32.18 13.72
CA ARG A 398 15.00 30.89 14.23
C ARG A 398 13.79 31.02 15.17
N TYR A 399 12.81 30.11 14.94
CA TYR A 399 11.58 30.08 15.73
C TYR A 399 11.43 28.76 16.50
N PRO A 400 10.95 28.75 17.76
CA PRO A 400 10.77 27.52 18.52
C PRO A 400 9.75 26.55 17.87
N CYS A 401 10.17 25.35 17.49
CA CYS A 401 9.30 24.32 16.95
C CYS A 401 9.07 23.21 17.97
N ARG A 402 7.80 22.93 18.28
CA ARG A 402 7.40 21.84 19.19
C ARG A 402 7.13 20.52 18.46
N ARG A 403 7.25 20.51 17.13
CA ARG A 403 6.93 19.34 16.31
C ARG A 403 7.90 18.18 16.58
N LYS A 404 7.34 16.98 16.70
CA LYS A 404 8.07 15.73 16.88
C LYS A 404 7.47 14.66 15.97
N LEU A 405 8.28 13.70 15.56
CA LEU A 405 7.81 12.51 14.82
C LEU A 405 7.90 11.31 15.74
N TYR A 406 6.80 10.61 15.88
CA TYR A 406 6.70 9.36 16.62
C TYR A 406 6.40 8.20 15.65
N ILE A 407 6.91 7.01 15.94
CA ILE A 407 6.58 5.75 15.29
C ILE A 407 6.41 4.71 16.39
N LEU A 408 5.25 4.07 16.45
CA LEU A 408 4.90 3.12 17.52
C LEU A 408 5.15 3.67 18.94
N GLY A 409 4.76 4.91 19.19
CA GLY A 409 4.97 5.57 20.48
C GLY A 409 6.42 6.02 20.77
N GLU A 410 7.40 5.68 19.93
CA GLU A 410 8.79 6.11 20.09
C GLU A 410 9.08 7.40 19.33
N LYS A 411 9.69 8.39 20.01
CA LYS A 411 10.15 9.62 19.38
C LYS A 411 11.35 9.34 18.46
N VAL A 412 11.14 9.47 17.15
CA VAL A 412 12.17 9.21 16.13
C VAL A 412 12.85 10.48 15.63
N ARG A 413 12.15 11.63 15.64
CA ARG A 413 12.69 12.95 15.30
C ARG A 413 12.19 14.02 16.28
N ASN A 414 13.00 15.06 16.46
CA ASN A 414 12.64 16.27 17.18
C ASN A 414 13.02 17.48 16.30
N TYR A 415 12.03 18.23 15.88
CA TYR A 415 12.20 19.34 14.95
C TYR A 415 12.39 20.69 15.65
N ARG A 416 12.96 20.70 16.87
CA ARG A 416 13.14 21.90 17.70
C ARG A 416 13.76 23.09 16.94
N PHE A 417 14.66 22.83 16.02
CA PHE A 417 15.41 23.84 15.27
C PHE A 417 14.97 24.00 13.81
N ALA A 418 13.84 23.41 13.43
CA ALA A 418 13.41 23.34 12.04
C ALA A 418 12.56 24.51 11.58
N ALA A 419 12.02 25.31 12.49
CA ALA A 419 11.16 26.45 12.15
C ALA A 419 11.92 27.77 12.21
N PHE A 420 11.50 28.68 11.35
CA PHE A 420 12.07 30.02 11.24
C PHE A 420 11.03 31.02 10.74
N ALA A 421 11.31 32.32 10.90
CA ALA A 421 10.49 33.39 10.39
C ALA A 421 11.38 34.38 9.59
N PHE A 422 10.81 35.02 8.58
CA PHE A 422 11.50 36.01 7.76
C PHE A 422 10.55 37.08 7.24
N TRP A 423 11.08 38.25 6.99
CA TRP A 423 10.42 39.29 6.24
C TRP A 423 10.73 39.09 4.78
N LYS A 424 9.71 39.14 3.89
CA LYS A 424 9.95 39.16 2.45
C LYS A 424 10.59 40.52 2.11
N PRO A 425 11.78 40.56 1.54
CA PRO A 425 12.30 41.79 0.94
C PRO A 425 11.40 42.23 -0.22
N ASP A 426 11.19 43.52 -0.41
CA ASP A 426 10.24 44.04 -1.40
C ASP A 426 10.62 43.65 -2.85
N ASP A 427 11.90 43.46 -3.10
CA ASP A 427 12.50 43.12 -4.40
C ASP A 427 12.71 41.61 -4.61
N TRP A 428 12.33 40.77 -3.64
CA TRP A 428 12.49 39.30 -3.72
C TRP A 428 11.19 38.60 -4.08
N ASP A 429 10.84 38.59 -5.37
CA ASP A 429 9.69 37.80 -5.83
C ASP A 429 10.03 36.32 -6.03
N GLU A 430 11.32 35.99 -6.05
CA GLU A 430 11.81 34.61 -6.05
C GLU A 430 13.10 34.48 -5.25
N PHE A 431 13.35 33.28 -4.71
CA PHE A 431 14.62 32.94 -4.08
C PHE A 431 14.78 31.44 -3.89
N GLN A 432 15.99 31.03 -3.60
CA GLN A 432 16.30 29.64 -3.28
C GLN A 432 16.57 29.46 -1.79
N PHE A 433 15.95 28.46 -1.19
CA PHE A 433 16.34 28.01 0.14
C PHE A 433 17.64 27.20 0.10
N GLY A 434 18.42 27.29 1.16
CA GLY A 434 19.54 26.42 1.44
C GLY A 434 19.62 26.07 2.94
N ILE A 435 20.40 25.05 3.25
CA ILE A 435 20.73 24.67 4.62
C ILE A 435 22.23 24.63 4.81
N HIS A 436 22.73 25.30 5.88
CA HIS A 436 24.08 25.13 6.36
C HIS A 436 24.12 24.01 7.39
N THR A 437 24.91 22.98 7.13
CA THR A 437 25.08 21.84 8.03
C THR A 437 26.45 21.21 7.87
N ASN A 438 27.09 20.84 8.98
CA ASN A 438 28.40 20.20 8.98
C ASN A 438 29.48 20.96 8.16
N GLY A 439 29.40 22.31 8.16
CA GLY A 439 30.36 23.18 7.47
C GLY A 439 30.20 23.30 5.96
N ILE A 440 29.09 22.81 5.39
CA ILE A 440 28.76 22.92 3.98
C ILE A 440 27.39 23.55 3.78
N ASP A 441 27.21 24.20 2.64
CA ASP A 441 25.93 24.74 2.17
C ASP A 441 25.30 23.80 1.17
N ILE A 442 24.03 23.46 1.38
CA ILE A 442 23.27 22.60 0.50
C ILE A 442 22.05 23.38 0.02
N MET A 443 21.95 23.58 -1.28
CA MET A 443 20.79 24.22 -1.89
C MET A 443 19.59 23.29 -1.84
N LEU A 444 18.43 23.85 -1.54
CA LEU A 444 17.15 23.15 -1.42
C LEU A 444 16.20 23.60 -2.54
N ASN A 445 14.93 23.80 -2.22
CA ASN A 445 13.92 24.20 -3.19
C ASN A 445 13.95 25.69 -3.52
N HIS A 446 13.71 26.02 -4.78
CA HIS A 446 13.39 27.35 -5.24
C HIS A 446 11.91 27.68 -4.98
N VAL A 447 11.58 28.93 -4.71
CA VAL A 447 10.23 29.41 -4.48
C VAL A 447 10.00 30.74 -5.20
N VAL A 448 8.78 30.95 -5.69
CA VAL A 448 8.34 32.15 -6.40
C VAL A 448 7.12 32.71 -5.68
N PHE A 449 7.06 34.04 -5.53
CA PHE A 449 5.94 34.76 -4.94
C PHE A 449 5.05 35.34 -6.03
N GLU A 450 3.84 34.80 -6.17
CA GLU A 450 2.85 35.22 -7.17
C GLU A 450 1.47 35.31 -6.50
N ASP A 451 0.69 36.34 -6.85
CA ASP A 451 -0.67 36.55 -6.38
C ASP A 451 -0.82 36.47 -4.83
N GLY A 452 0.17 37.02 -4.11
CA GLY A 452 0.16 37.01 -2.65
C GLY A 452 0.48 35.65 -2.01
N LYS A 453 1.01 34.68 -2.79
CA LYS A 453 1.33 33.31 -2.32
C LYS A 453 2.72 32.90 -2.77
N TRP A 454 3.33 32.04 -1.97
CA TRP A 454 4.56 31.36 -2.34
C TRP A 454 4.24 30.07 -3.08
N ASN A 455 4.77 29.96 -4.30
CA ASN A 455 4.71 28.77 -5.13
C ASN A 455 6.12 28.17 -5.22
N TRP A 456 6.21 26.84 -5.33
CA TRP A 456 7.47 26.17 -5.61
C TRP A 456 7.34 25.28 -6.83
N GLU A 457 8.38 25.19 -7.61
CA GLU A 457 8.42 24.31 -8.77
C GLU A 457 8.12 22.87 -8.37
N GLY A 458 7.06 22.29 -8.93
CA GLY A 458 6.65 20.89 -8.73
C GLY A 458 5.43 20.66 -7.83
N GLU A 459 4.59 21.65 -7.56
CA GLU A 459 3.37 21.49 -6.74
C GLU A 459 2.21 20.76 -7.43
N LYS A 460 2.33 20.33 -8.69
CA LYS A 460 1.28 19.58 -9.40
C LYS A 460 1.21 18.09 -9.10
N GLU A 461 1.98 17.55 -8.14
CA GLU A 461 1.86 16.14 -7.76
C GLU A 461 1.90 15.92 -6.25
N LYS A 462 0.75 15.40 -5.75
CA LYS A 462 0.56 14.67 -4.49
C LYS A 462 0.37 15.44 -3.19
N ASN A 463 -0.83 15.92 -2.99
CA ASN A 463 -1.49 15.86 -1.69
C ASN A 463 -1.74 14.39 -1.33
N SER A 464 -0.76 13.70 -0.79
CA SER A 464 -0.92 12.45 -0.02
C SER A 464 0.44 11.93 0.43
N GLU A 465 0.93 12.40 1.55
CA GLU A 465 1.87 11.66 2.41
C GLU A 465 2.41 12.59 3.50
N PHE A 466 1.56 12.80 4.54
CA PHE A 466 2.08 13.05 5.90
C PHE A 466 0.98 12.77 6.92
#